data_2876dccfea4203ed90dba722571fbadc
#
_entry.id   2876dccfea4203ed90dba722571fbadc
#
_cell.length_a   1.000
_cell.length_b   1.000
_cell.length_c   1.000
_cell.angle_alpha   90.00
_cell.angle_beta   90.00
_cell.angle_gamma   90.00
#
_symmetry.space_group_name_H-M   'P 1'
#
loop_
_entity.id
_entity.type
_entity.pdbx_description
1 polymer ?
#
loop_
_entity_poly.entity_id
_entity_poly.type
_entity_poly.pdbx_seq_one_letter_code
_entity_poly.pdbx_strand_id
1 'polypeptide(L)'
;MISGRTIAKSWWGQAWCSNLEQYADYESRLDRGKRYVRTGAVLDLKIQKGKVQAKVQGSRKTPYKVEIRISPLSEEKCQAILRQCGRRIENLEALAAGDFPKDLKELFLGPEGLFPTPKEISFTCSCPDWALMCKHVAAALYGVGARLDTQPALFFELRGIDMERFLDVAVANKVEAMLKNAQKPSGRILDGADLDALFGVL
;
A
#
# COMPACT_ATOMS: atom_id res chain seq x y z
N MET A 1 5.50 3.01 -20.20
CA MET A 1 5.39 4.50 -20.17
C MET A 1 4.10 4.88 -19.47
N ILE A 2 4.15 5.85 -18.56
CA ILE A 2 2.95 6.38 -17.89
C ILE A 2 2.32 7.39 -18.84
N SER A 3 1.14 7.07 -19.38
CA SER A 3 0.39 7.98 -20.26
C SER A 3 -0.48 8.91 -19.43
N GLY A 4 -0.36 10.23 -19.64
CA GLY A 4 -1.20 11.25 -19.00
C GLY A 4 -0.49 12.12 -17.96
N ARG A 5 -1.24 13.10 -17.40
CA ARG A 5 -0.74 14.03 -16.38
C ARG A 5 -0.53 13.36 -15.02
N THR A 6 -1.35 12.37 -14.68
CA THR A 6 -1.36 11.68 -13.38
C THR A 6 -0.38 10.51 -13.42
N ILE A 7 0.51 10.42 -12.42
CA ILE A 7 1.51 9.36 -12.33
C ILE A 7 0.88 8.10 -11.75
N ALA A 8 0.10 8.25 -10.68
CA ALA A 8 -0.64 7.18 -10.02
C ALA A 8 -2.15 7.45 -10.14
N LYS A 9 -2.96 6.41 -10.40
CA LYS A 9 -4.40 6.53 -10.61
C LYS A 9 -5.20 6.16 -9.36
N SER A 10 -4.73 5.17 -8.60
CA SER A 10 -5.35 4.76 -7.35
C SER A 10 -5.21 5.83 -6.27
N TRP A 11 -6.12 5.86 -5.30
CA TRP A 11 -6.04 6.80 -4.19
C TRP A 11 -4.79 6.56 -3.34
N TRP A 12 -4.38 5.32 -3.16
CA TRP A 12 -3.18 4.96 -2.39
C TRP A 12 -1.89 5.33 -3.10
N GLY A 13 -1.81 5.12 -4.42
CA GLY A 13 -0.66 5.55 -5.22
C GLY A 13 -0.52 7.07 -5.27
N GLN A 14 -1.64 7.81 -5.38
CA GLN A 14 -1.65 9.27 -5.30
C GLN A 14 -1.25 9.76 -3.91
N ALA A 15 -1.80 9.15 -2.86
CA ALA A 15 -1.47 9.49 -1.49
C ALA A 15 0.01 9.22 -1.18
N TRP A 16 0.59 8.13 -1.70
CA TRP A 16 2.04 7.89 -1.64
C TRP A 16 2.84 9.04 -2.25
N CYS A 17 2.49 9.45 -3.48
CA CYS A 17 3.17 10.56 -4.15
C CYS A 17 3.07 11.85 -3.32
N SER A 18 1.86 12.20 -2.86
CA SER A 18 1.63 13.43 -2.07
C SER A 18 2.35 13.41 -0.72
N ASN A 19 2.40 12.26 -0.05
CA ASN A 19 3.13 12.13 1.21
C ASN A 19 4.63 12.40 1.02
N LEU A 20 5.21 11.90 -0.05
CA LEU A 20 6.64 12.05 -0.30
C LEU A 20 7.03 13.43 -0.84
N GLU A 21 6.11 14.14 -1.48
CA GLU A 21 6.34 15.53 -1.90
C GLU A 21 6.65 16.44 -0.71
N GLN A 22 6.13 16.12 0.47
CA GLN A 22 6.39 16.88 1.71
C GLN A 22 7.83 16.77 2.21
N TYR A 23 8.62 15.79 1.74
CA TYR A 23 10.01 15.55 2.17
C TYR A 23 11.03 16.17 1.23
N ALA A 24 10.58 16.79 0.15
CA ALA A 24 11.47 17.41 -0.81
C ALA A 24 12.02 18.74 -0.29
N ASP A 25 13.32 18.87 -0.31
CA ASP A 25 14.03 20.12 -0.03
C ASP A 25 13.89 21.16 -1.16
N TYR A 26 13.61 20.70 -2.41
CA TYR A 26 13.44 21.55 -3.60
C TYR A 26 12.30 21.07 -4.50
N GLU A 27 11.28 21.87 -4.65
CA GLU A 27 10.13 21.60 -5.54
C GLU A 27 10.54 21.32 -7.00
N SER A 28 11.53 22.04 -7.50
CA SER A 28 12.05 21.85 -8.87
C SER A 28 12.59 20.44 -9.12
N ARG A 29 12.98 19.70 -8.08
CA ARG A 29 13.42 18.31 -8.18
C ARG A 29 12.23 17.37 -8.38
N LEU A 30 11.10 17.69 -7.78
CA LEU A 30 9.85 16.93 -7.94
C LEU A 30 9.35 16.99 -9.39
N ASP A 31 9.26 18.16 -9.99
CA ASP A 31 8.82 18.33 -11.38
C ASP A 31 9.71 17.58 -12.37
N ARG A 32 11.02 17.64 -12.15
CA ARG A 32 11.97 16.85 -12.94
C ARG A 32 11.78 15.37 -12.71
N GLY A 33 11.54 14.92 -11.49
CA GLY A 33 11.22 13.52 -11.15
C GLY A 33 9.97 13.04 -11.86
N LYS A 34 8.89 13.82 -11.84
CA LYS A 34 7.65 13.54 -12.58
C LYS A 34 7.91 13.37 -14.08
N ARG A 35 8.72 14.25 -14.66
CA ARG A 35 9.10 14.15 -16.08
C ARG A 35 9.88 12.86 -16.36
N TYR A 36 10.87 12.52 -15.53
CA TYR A 36 11.69 11.32 -15.68
C TYR A 36 10.88 10.03 -15.69
N VAL A 37 9.92 9.92 -14.77
CA VAL A 37 9.06 8.73 -14.71
C VAL A 37 8.14 8.64 -15.95
N ARG A 38 7.60 9.77 -16.41
CA ARG A 38 6.73 9.80 -17.61
C ARG A 38 7.49 9.44 -18.89
N THR A 39 8.74 9.85 -19.01
CA THR A 39 9.58 9.54 -20.17
C THR A 39 10.19 8.14 -20.13
N GLY A 40 9.89 7.33 -19.10
CA GLY A 40 10.45 5.98 -18.96
C GLY A 40 11.91 5.96 -18.54
N ALA A 41 12.42 7.06 -17.94
CA ALA A 41 13.81 7.12 -17.48
C ALA A 41 14.11 6.22 -16.27
N VAL A 42 13.10 5.74 -15.56
CA VAL A 42 13.23 4.70 -14.55
C VAL A 42 13.29 3.36 -15.26
N LEU A 43 14.50 2.84 -15.46
CA LEU A 43 14.78 1.64 -16.26
C LEU A 43 14.54 0.36 -15.48
N ASP A 44 14.79 0.39 -14.17
CA ASP A 44 14.64 -0.75 -13.25
C ASP A 44 14.14 -0.22 -11.91
N LEU A 45 13.18 -0.93 -11.31
CA LEU A 45 12.60 -0.58 -10.02
C LEU A 45 12.26 -1.86 -9.27
N LYS A 46 12.96 -2.09 -8.17
CA LYS A 46 12.77 -3.24 -7.27
C LYS A 46 12.31 -2.73 -5.92
N ILE A 47 11.15 -3.22 -5.48
CA ILE A 47 10.57 -2.94 -4.17
C ILE A 47 10.70 -4.21 -3.35
N GLN A 48 11.23 -4.09 -2.14
CA GLN A 48 11.47 -5.19 -1.21
C GLN A 48 11.23 -4.68 0.21
N LYS A 49 11.16 -5.56 1.17
CA LYS A 49 11.02 -5.20 2.59
C LYS A 49 12.07 -4.15 3.01
N GLY A 50 11.57 -3.00 3.43
CA GLY A 50 12.39 -1.89 3.91
C GLY A 50 13.26 -1.19 2.85
N LYS A 51 13.14 -1.54 1.56
CA LYS A 51 14.08 -1.08 0.56
C LYS A 51 13.48 -0.94 -0.83
N VAL A 52 13.81 0.17 -1.50
CA VAL A 52 13.58 0.34 -2.93
C VAL A 52 14.94 0.56 -3.62
N GLN A 53 15.18 -0.16 -4.70
CA GLN A 53 16.34 0.04 -5.57
C GLN A 53 15.87 0.40 -6.96
N ALA A 54 16.49 1.42 -7.56
CA ALA A 54 16.16 1.83 -8.92
C ALA A 54 17.40 2.17 -9.74
N LYS A 55 17.27 1.99 -11.06
CA LYS A 55 18.21 2.51 -12.05
C LYS A 55 17.51 3.58 -12.86
N VAL A 56 18.00 4.80 -12.77
CA VAL A 56 17.37 5.96 -13.41
C VAL A 56 18.33 6.54 -14.44
N GLN A 57 17.90 6.59 -15.71
CA GLN A 57 18.67 7.19 -16.79
C GLN A 57 18.67 8.71 -16.64
N GLY A 58 19.84 9.28 -16.59
CA GLY A 58 20.04 10.72 -16.60
C GLY A 58 20.90 11.15 -17.78
N SER A 59 21.69 12.21 -17.60
CA SER A 59 22.57 12.76 -18.65
C SER A 59 23.81 11.92 -18.96
N ARG A 60 24.20 11.01 -18.06
CA ARG A 60 25.34 10.11 -18.26
C ARG A 60 24.93 8.88 -19.06
N LYS A 61 25.90 8.23 -19.73
CA LYS A 61 25.69 6.96 -20.43
C LYS A 61 25.24 5.87 -19.47
N THR A 62 25.82 5.81 -18.26
CA THR A 62 25.48 4.85 -17.21
C THR A 62 24.32 5.39 -16.37
N PRO A 63 23.25 4.60 -16.16
CA PRO A 63 22.15 5.00 -15.28
C PRO A 63 22.63 5.25 -13.85
N TYR A 64 21.99 6.20 -13.18
CA TYR A 64 22.22 6.45 -11.77
C TYR A 64 21.56 5.37 -10.92
N LYS A 65 22.28 4.89 -9.90
CA LYS A 65 21.77 3.96 -8.90
C LYS A 65 21.11 4.76 -7.79
N VAL A 66 19.86 4.44 -7.52
CA VAL A 66 19.07 5.02 -6.42
C VAL A 66 18.75 3.92 -5.43
N GLU A 67 18.96 4.20 -4.16
CA GLU A 67 18.52 3.35 -3.06
C GLU A 67 17.70 4.20 -2.09
N ILE A 68 16.52 3.70 -1.72
CA ILE A 68 15.63 4.30 -0.75
C ILE A 68 15.45 3.25 0.34
N ARG A 69 15.76 3.61 1.58
CA ARG A 69 15.54 2.75 2.74
C ARG A 69 14.37 3.29 3.53
N ILE A 70 13.46 2.40 3.91
CA ILE A 70 12.28 2.70 4.70
C ILE A 70 12.27 1.73 5.87
N SER A 71 12.24 2.26 7.08
CA SER A 71 12.17 1.43 8.29
C SER A 71 10.90 0.57 8.26
N PRO A 72 11.01 -0.74 8.42
CA PRO A 72 9.84 -1.59 8.63
C PRO A 72 9.07 -1.13 9.86
N LEU A 73 7.79 -1.42 9.90
CA LEU A 73 6.98 -1.20 11.10
C LEU A 73 7.38 -2.16 12.21
N SER A 74 7.21 -1.76 13.47
CA SER A 74 7.34 -2.69 14.58
C SER A 74 6.26 -3.78 14.50
N GLU A 75 6.53 -4.94 15.11
CA GLU A 75 5.57 -6.05 15.11
C GLU A 75 4.23 -5.64 15.71
N GLU A 76 4.24 -4.83 16.77
CA GLU A 76 3.02 -4.32 17.44
C GLU A 76 2.19 -3.44 16.49
N LYS A 77 2.85 -2.55 15.73
CA LYS A 77 2.18 -1.71 14.72
C LYS A 77 1.65 -2.56 13.57
N CYS A 78 2.44 -3.52 13.10
CA CYS A 78 1.98 -4.46 12.07
C CYS A 78 0.70 -5.17 12.50
N GLN A 79 0.67 -5.74 13.71
CA GLN A 79 -0.50 -6.45 14.24
C GLN A 79 -1.70 -5.51 14.44
N ALA A 80 -1.47 -4.27 14.88
CA ALA A 80 -2.55 -3.29 15.02
C ALA A 80 -3.19 -2.96 13.67
N ILE A 81 -2.37 -2.72 12.64
CA ILE A 81 -2.82 -2.45 11.28
C ILE A 81 -3.56 -3.66 10.69
N LEU A 82 -3.02 -4.86 10.86
CA LEU A 82 -3.65 -6.11 10.39
C LEU A 82 -5.04 -6.30 10.99
N ARG A 83 -5.19 -6.10 12.31
CA ARG A 83 -6.49 -6.20 13.00
C ARG A 83 -7.48 -5.15 12.51
N GLN A 84 -7.05 -3.91 12.30
CA GLN A 84 -7.92 -2.83 11.83
C GLN A 84 -8.35 -3.06 10.37
N CYS A 85 -7.42 -3.47 9.50
CA CYS A 85 -7.73 -3.83 8.13
C CYS A 85 -8.70 -5.01 8.06
N GLY A 86 -8.43 -6.09 8.79
CA GLY A 86 -9.26 -7.30 8.75
C GLY A 86 -10.70 -7.07 9.19
N ARG A 87 -10.96 -6.07 10.06
CA ARG A 87 -12.32 -5.69 10.47
C ARG A 87 -13.08 -4.88 9.43
N ARG A 88 -12.37 -4.14 8.56
CA ARG A 88 -12.94 -3.24 7.56
C ARG A 88 -13.06 -3.89 6.19
N ILE A 89 -12.46 -5.05 5.99
CA ILE A 89 -12.46 -5.73 4.70
C ILE A 89 -13.65 -6.69 4.64
N GLU A 90 -14.67 -6.30 3.90
CA GLU A 90 -15.84 -7.14 3.66
C GLU A 90 -15.59 -8.17 2.55
N ASN A 91 -14.73 -7.82 1.59
CA ASN A 91 -14.42 -8.66 0.42
C ASN A 91 -12.95 -9.02 0.35
N LEU A 92 -12.62 -10.27 0.72
CA LEU A 92 -11.25 -10.81 0.67
C LEU A 92 -10.73 -10.94 -0.77
N GLU A 93 -11.60 -11.17 -1.75
CA GLU A 93 -11.22 -11.28 -3.15
C GLU A 93 -10.77 -9.90 -3.69
N ALA A 94 -11.49 -8.84 -3.35
CA ALA A 94 -11.11 -7.47 -3.71
C ALA A 94 -9.76 -7.11 -3.10
N LEU A 95 -9.52 -7.48 -1.84
CA LEU A 95 -8.24 -7.27 -1.19
C LEU A 95 -7.10 -8.03 -1.88
N ALA A 96 -7.33 -9.31 -2.20
CA ALA A 96 -6.34 -10.13 -2.91
C ALA A 96 -6.06 -9.57 -4.33
N ALA A 97 -7.07 -8.99 -4.97
CA ALA A 97 -6.94 -8.27 -6.22
C ALA A 97 -6.27 -6.89 -6.06
N GLY A 98 -6.06 -6.44 -4.81
CA GLY A 98 -5.44 -5.16 -4.50
C GLY A 98 -6.39 -3.97 -4.57
N ASP A 99 -7.68 -4.19 -4.48
CA ASP A 99 -8.69 -3.13 -4.38
C ASP A 99 -8.91 -2.77 -2.91
N PHE A 100 -8.35 -1.62 -2.50
CA PHE A 100 -8.44 -1.15 -1.12
C PHE A 100 -9.63 -0.22 -0.94
N PRO A 101 -10.56 -0.54 -0.01
CA PRO A 101 -11.66 0.32 0.36
C PRO A 101 -11.17 1.71 0.79
N LYS A 102 -11.97 2.74 0.50
CA LYS A 102 -11.61 4.15 0.81
C LYS A 102 -11.53 4.44 2.31
N ASP A 103 -12.24 3.70 3.11
CA ASP A 103 -12.23 3.80 4.59
C ASP A 103 -10.91 3.31 5.22
N LEU A 104 -10.07 2.60 4.47
CA LEU A 104 -8.69 2.34 4.88
C LEU A 104 -7.76 3.57 4.75
N LYS A 105 -8.22 4.64 4.11
CA LYS A 105 -7.39 5.83 3.86
C LYS A 105 -6.82 6.44 5.14
N GLU A 106 -7.61 6.51 6.19
CA GLU A 106 -7.15 7.03 7.49
C GLU A 106 -6.06 6.16 8.12
N LEU A 107 -6.16 4.84 7.93
CA LEU A 107 -5.15 3.90 8.41
C LEU A 107 -3.82 4.06 7.67
N PHE A 108 -3.85 4.43 6.40
CA PHE A 108 -2.64 4.65 5.60
C PHE A 108 -1.97 5.99 5.94
N LEU A 109 -2.78 7.05 6.11
CA LEU A 109 -2.33 8.43 6.26
C LEU A 109 -2.15 8.88 7.71
N GLY A 110 -2.68 8.13 8.66
CA GLY A 110 -2.61 8.49 10.09
C GLY A 110 -1.18 8.55 10.62
N PRO A 111 -0.96 9.17 11.79
CA PRO A 111 0.38 9.32 12.41
C PRO A 111 1.10 7.98 12.66
N GLU A 112 0.32 6.94 12.94
CA GLU A 112 0.78 5.56 13.12
C GLU A 112 0.53 4.71 11.86
N GLY A 113 0.32 5.35 10.71
CA GLY A 113 -0.09 4.72 9.48
C GLY A 113 1.04 4.03 8.72
N LEU A 114 0.69 3.54 7.55
CA LEU A 114 1.61 2.78 6.68
C LEU A 114 2.63 3.68 5.98
N PHE A 115 2.34 4.97 5.76
CA PHE A 115 3.30 5.84 5.09
C PHE A 115 4.49 6.15 6.01
N PRO A 116 5.72 6.10 5.47
CA PRO A 116 6.90 6.41 6.25
C PRO A 116 6.90 7.89 6.65
N THR A 117 7.31 8.18 7.85
CA THR A 117 7.63 9.53 8.32
C THR A 117 9.02 9.95 7.81
N PRO A 118 9.38 11.25 7.85
CA PRO A 118 10.72 11.71 7.48
C PRO A 118 11.86 11.01 8.24
N LYS A 119 11.61 10.54 9.46
CA LYS A 119 12.60 9.82 10.29
C LYS A 119 12.77 8.36 9.89
N GLU A 120 11.77 7.80 9.20
CA GLU A 120 11.76 6.39 8.78
C GLU A 120 12.27 6.18 7.36
N ILE A 121 12.58 7.26 6.60
CA ILE A 121 13.00 7.17 5.21
C ILE A 121 14.35 7.84 5.00
N SER A 122 15.20 7.21 4.19
CA SER A 122 16.48 7.77 3.77
C SER A 122 16.75 7.49 2.30
N PHE A 123 17.50 8.38 1.66
CA PHE A 123 17.77 8.36 0.24
C PHE A 123 19.27 8.34 -0.05
N THR A 124 19.66 7.54 -1.04
CA THR A 124 21.01 7.53 -1.59
C THR A 124 20.94 7.52 -3.12
N CYS A 125 21.73 8.36 -3.77
CA CYS A 125 21.83 8.39 -5.22
C CYS A 125 23.27 8.55 -5.66
N SER A 126 23.69 7.87 -6.70
CA SER A 126 25.05 7.98 -7.26
C SER A 126 25.26 9.24 -8.11
N CYS A 127 24.31 10.17 -8.17
CA CYS A 127 24.47 11.44 -8.87
C CYS A 127 25.23 12.47 -8.03
N PRO A 128 25.82 13.51 -8.66
CA PRO A 128 26.55 14.55 -7.94
C PRO A 128 25.65 15.63 -7.30
N ASP A 129 24.32 15.48 -7.39
CA ASP A 129 23.36 16.42 -6.78
C ASP A 129 23.40 16.23 -5.27
N TRP A 130 23.64 17.30 -4.52
CA TRP A 130 23.73 17.29 -3.07
C TRP A 130 22.38 17.43 -2.36
N ALA A 131 21.30 17.65 -3.12
CA ALA A 131 19.94 17.71 -2.58
C ALA A 131 19.57 16.39 -1.88
N LEU A 132 18.88 16.48 -0.73
CA LEU A 132 18.41 15.33 0.01
C LEU A 132 17.52 14.45 -0.90
N MET A 133 16.60 15.08 -1.63
CA MET A 133 15.79 14.43 -2.65
C MET A 133 16.17 14.97 -4.05
N CYS A 134 17.17 14.38 -4.69
CA CYS A 134 17.50 14.72 -6.07
C CYS A 134 16.41 14.22 -7.04
N LYS A 135 16.40 14.72 -8.28
CA LYS A 135 15.43 14.35 -9.32
C LYS A 135 15.35 12.83 -9.61
N HIS A 136 16.44 12.08 -9.43
CA HIS A 136 16.46 10.63 -9.64
C HIS A 136 15.79 9.89 -8.49
N VAL A 137 15.98 10.34 -7.26
CA VAL A 137 15.25 9.85 -6.09
C VAL A 137 13.76 10.14 -6.25
N ALA A 138 13.39 11.37 -6.59
CA ALA A 138 12.00 11.73 -6.86
C ALA A 138 11.39 10.87 -7.96
N ALA A 139 12.12 10.61 -9.07
CA ALA A 139 11.65 9.73 -10.13
C ALA A 139 11.42 8.28 -9.63
N ALA A 140 12.31 7.75 -8.82
CA ALA A 140 12.14 6.42 -8.23
C ALA A 140 10.90 6.36 -7.31
N LEU A 141 10.69 7.37 -6.47
CA LEU A 141 9.52 7.46 -5.58
C LEU A 141 8.21 7.56 -6.35
N TYR A 142 8.15 8.36 -7.41
CA TYR A 142 7.00 8.39 -8.32
C TYR A 142 6.81 7.06 -9.06
N GLY A 143 7.91 6.39 -9.41
CA GLY A 143 7.87 5.04 -9.97
C GLY A 143 7.25 4.02 -9.02
N VAL A 144 7.53 4.11 -7.71
CA VAL A 144 6.86 3.29 -6.69
C VAL A 144 5.36 3.58 -6.70
N GLY A 145 4.93 4.86 -6.65
CA GLY A 145 3.51 5.21 -6.68
C GLY A 145 2.77 4.61 -7.88
N ALA A 146 3.38 4.68 -9.07
CA ALA A 146 2.83 4.07 -10.27
C ALA A 146 2.79 2.54 -10.22
N ARG A 147 3.79 1.90 -9.58
CA ARG A 147 3.82 0.44 -9.41
C ARG A 147 2.74 -0.03 -8.44
N LEU A 148 2.45 0.75 -7.41
CA LEU A 148 1.40 0.45 -6.45
C LEU A 148 0.00 0.42 -7.07
N ASP A 149 -0.24 1.09 -8.19
CA ASP A 149 -1.52 0.99 -8.93
C ASP A 149 -1.80 -0.43 -9.45
N THR A 150 -0.76 -1.16 -9.79
CA THR A 150 -0.85 -2.51 -10.36
C THR A 150 -0.50 -3.62 -9.37
N GLN A 151 0.26 -3.29 -8.35
CA GLN A 151 0.75 -4.23 -7.33
C GLN A 151 0.69 -3.59 -5.93
N PRO A 152 -0.50 -3.31 -5.41
CA PRO A 152 -0.66 -2.62 -4.13
C PRO A 152 -0.11 -3.40 -2.94
N ALA A 153 -0.05 -4.73 -3.02
CA ALA A 153 0.57 -5.59 -2.00
C ALA A 153 2.04 -5.22 -1.69
N LEU A 154 2.76 -4.67 -2.67
CA LEU A 154 4.14 -4.21 -2.48
C LEU A 154 4.27 -3.11 -1.42
N PHE A 155 3.19 -2.40 -1.14
CA PHE A 155 3.21 -1.38 -0.08
C PHE A 155 3.32 -2.00 1.31
N PHE A 156 2.61 -3.09 1.54
CA PHE A 156 2.70 -3.86 2.78
C PHE A 156 4.07 -4.52 2.91
N GLU A 157 4.56 -5.15 1.83
CA GLU A 157 5.90 -5.73 1.79
C GLU A 157 6.97 -4.70 2.13
N LEU A 158 6.90 -3.50 1.54
CA LEU A 158 7.83 -2.41 1.77
C LEU A 158 7.90 -2.00 3.25
N ARG A 159 6.77 -2.04 3.96
CA ARG A 159 6.68 -1.76 5.40
C ARG A 159 6.92 -2.98 6.29
N GLY A 160 7.22 -4.12 5.70
CA GLY A 160 7.56 -5.35 6.42
C GLY A 160 6.35 -6.17 6.88
N ILE A 161 5.17 -5.89 6.34
CA ILE A 161 3.96 -6.67 6.58
C ILE A 161 3.91 -7.82 5.58
N ASP A 162 3.79 -9.04 6.09
CA ASP A 162 3.60 -10.24 5.31
C ASP A 162 2.13 -10.33 4.85
N MET A 163 1.92 -10.42 3.54
CA MET A 163 0.58 -10.48 2.96
C MET A 163 -0.12 -11.82 3.22
N GLU A 164 0.60 -12.92 3.35
CA GLU A 164 -0.01 -14.21 3.72
C GLU A 164 -0.58 -14.11 5.13
N ARG A 165 0.21 -13.63 6.08
CA ARG A 165 -0.24 -13.36 7.44
C ARG A 165 -1.38 -12.36 7.51
N PHE A 166 -1.38 -11.37 6.62
CA PHE A 166 -2.48 -10.40 6.51
C PHE A 166 -3.80 -11.10 6.15
N LEU A 167 -3.78 -11.95 5.13
CA LEU A 167 -4.95 -12.70 4.69
C LEU A 167 -5.44 -13.66 5.77
N ASP A 168 -4.54 -14.37 6.45
CA ASP A 168 -4.90 -15.28 7.56
C ASP A 168 -5.65 -14.55 8.67
N VAL A 169 -5.17 -13.37 9.09
CA VAL A 169 -5.83 -12.56 10.11
C VAL A 169 -7.19 -12.06 9.62
N ALA A 170 -7.29 -11.64 8.36
CA ALA A 170 -8.55 -11.19 7.78
C ALA A 170 -9.60 -12.31 7.72
N VAL A 171 -9.18 -13.51 7.31
CA VAL A 171 -10.03 -14.72 7.30
C VAL A 171 -10.48 -15.08 8.72
N ALA A 172 -9.56 -15.13 9.68
CA ALA A 172 -9.88 -15.45 11.07
C ALA A 172 -10.90 -14.46 11.66
N ASN A 173 -10.72 -13.16 11.45
CA ASN A 173 -11.68 -12.14 11.90
C ASN A 173 -13.06 -12.30 11.25
N LYS A 174 -13.12 -12.67 9.98
CA LYS A 174 -14.38 -12.90 9.27
C LYS A 174 -15.10 -14.13 9.78
N VAL A 175 -14.38 -15.23 10.02
CA VAL A 175 -14.92 -16.45 10.63
C VAL A 175 -15.46 -16.17 12.03
N GLU A 176 -14.72 -15.45 12.86
CA GLU A 176 -15.18 -15.07 14.21
C GLU A 176 -16.45 -14.22 14.15
N ALA A 177 -16.53 -13.26 13.23
CA ALA A 177 -17.71 -12.43 13.03
C ALA A 177 -18.93 -13.27 12.56
N MET A 178 -18.71 -14.23 11.67
CA MET A 178 -19.76 -15.17 11.22
C MET A 178 -20.27 -16.04 12.36
N LEU A 179 -19.37 -16.59 13.18
CA LEU A 179 -19.73 -17.41 14.35
C LEU A 179 -20.54 -16.60 15.37
N LYS A 180 -20.13 -15.37 15.67
CA LYS A 180 -20.89 -14.46 16.55
C LYS A 180 -22.27 -14.12 15.99
N ASN A 181 -22.41 -13.98 14.69
CA ASN A 181 -23.70 -13.72 14.05
C ASN A 181 -24.58 -14.97 14.01
N ALA A 182 -24.00 -16.16 13.84
CA ALA A 182 -24.75 -17.44 13.89
C ALA A 182 -25.36 -17.72 15.25
N GLN A 183 -24.80 -17.15 16.33
CA GLN A 183 -25.33 -17.28 17.69
C GLN A 183 -26.47 -16.28 18.01
N LYS A 184 -26.72 -15.30 17.13
CA LYS A 184 -27.81 -14.35 17.33
C LYS A 184 -29.12 -14.96 16.87
N PRO A 185 -30.19 -14.89 17.69
CA PRO A 185 -31.52 -15.33 17.26
C PRO A 185 -31.89 -14.53 15.99
N SER A 186 -32.22 -15.24 14.93
CA SER A 186 -32.63 -14.70 13.67
C SER A 186 -34.04 -15.17 13.34
N GLY A 187 -34.93 -14.25 13.00
CA GLY A 187 -36.29 -14.60 12.53
C GLY A 187 -36.32 -15.38 11.20
N ARG A 188 -35.11 -15.72 10.67
CA ARG A 188 -34.94 -16.63 9.50
C ARG A 188 -34.67 -18.08 9.93
N ILE A 189 -34.45 -18.35 11.21
CA ILE A 189 -34.27 -19.68 11.75
C ILE A 189 -35.65 -20.08 12.26
N LEU A 190 -36.29 -21.03 11.58
CA LEU A 190 -37.52 -21.61 12.03
C LEU A 190 -37.24 -22.52 13.23
N ASP A 191 -37.88 -22.30 14.35
CA ASP A 191 -37.84 -23.22 15.48
C ASP A 191 -38.55 -24.54 15.11
N GLY A 192 -38.21 -25.65 15.78
CA GLY A 192 -38.79 -26.96 15.50
C GLY A 192 -40.33 -26.96 15.51
N ALA A 193 -40.95 -26.13 16.36
CA ALA A 193 -42.39 -25.93 16.40
C ALA A 193 -42.97 -25.26 15.13
N ASP A 194 -42.21 -24.39 14.49
CA ASP A 194 -42.60 -23.75 13.23
C ASP A 194 -42.48 -24.70 12.03
N LEU A 195 -41.53 -25.65 12.09
CA LEU A 195 -41.36 -26.68 11.08
C LEU A 195 -42.55 -27.64 11.07
N ASP A 196 -43.01 -28.07 12.22
CA ASP A 196 -44.19 -28.93 12.35
C ASP A 196 -45.48 -28.25 11.87
N ALA A 197 -45.59 -26.93 12.11
CA ALA A 197 -46.73 -26.13 11.63
C ALA A 197 -46.70 -25.89 10.10
N LEU A 198 -45.49 -25.81 9.48
CA LEU A 198 -45.32 -25.56 8.04
C LEU A 198 -45.36 -26.82 7.19
N PHE A 199 -44.87 -27.94 7.72
CA PHE A 199 -44.71 -29.16 6.93
C PHE A 199 -45.65 -30.29 7.39
N GLY A 200 -46.40 -30.08 8.45
CA GLY A 200 -47.27 -31.11 9.06
C GLY A 200 -46.44 -32.18 9.78
N VAL A 201 -46.98 -32.74 10.84
CA VAL A 201 -46.41 -33.94 11.49
C VAL A 201 -46.70 -35.10 10.54
N LEU A 202 -45.66 -35.75 10.02
CA LEU A 202 -45.78 -37.01 9.28
C LEU A 202 -46.13 -38.16 10.24
#